data_93081dae01bbe6bc1fadce7662522c3b
#
_entry.id   93081dae01bbe6bc1fadce7662522c3b
#
_cell.length_a   1.000
_cell.length_b   1.000
_cell.length_c   1.000
_cell.angle_alpha   90.00
_cell.angle_beta   90.00
_cell.angle_gamma   90.00
#
_symmetry.space_group_name_H-M   'P 1'
#
loop_
_entity.id
_entity.type
_entity.pdbx_description
1 polymer ?
#
loop_
_entity_poly.entity_id
_entity_poly.type
_entity_poly.pdbx_seq_one_letter_code
_entity_poly.pdbx_strand_id
1 'polypeptide(L)'
;MKKIQVLLISLALAALMGCASHQARLSSPPNARCQHCRPVSEAEIAALFDCWNQALQTGDPRKVSSLYAEKSILLPTLSNQPRLTSVEKEDYFHHFLEKRPSAKIDFREIEIGCDMAVDSGLYTFTFAKTGEVISGRYSFTYRWDGSQWLIISHHSSLLPEKNNENR
;
A
#
# COMPACT_ATOMS: atom_id res chain seq x y z
N MET A 1 -31.71 -93.24 17.62
CA MET A 1 -30.66 -92.47 17.08
C MET A 1 -31.27 -91.15 16.71
N LYS A 2 -31.22 -90.22 17.62
CA LYS A 2 -32.01 -88.97 17.59
C LYS A 2 -31.09 -87.82 17.15
N LYS A 3 -31.44 -87.15 16.06
CA LYS A 3 -30.75 -85.95 15.61
C LYS A 3 -31.33 -84.72 16.29
N ILE A 4 -30.55 -84.12 17.06
CA ILE A 4 -30.88 -82.83 17.75
C ILE A 4 -30.68 -81.75 16.70
N GLN A 5 -31.72 -81.08 16.37
CA GLN A 5 -31.67 -79.88 15.47
C GLN A 5 -31.53 -78.68 16.29
N VAL A 6 -30.34 -78.07 16.28
CA VAL A 6 -30.05 -76.84 16.95
C VAL A 6 -30.44 -75.67 16.06
N LEU A 7 -31.48 -74.99 16.47
CA LEU A 7 -31.97 -73.80 15.78
C LEU A 7 -31.04 -72.59 16.14
N LEU A 8 -30.23 -72.23 15.19
CA LEU A 8 -29.39 -70.98 15.33
C LEU A 8 -30.25 -69.80 14.94
N ILE A 9 -30.73 -69.09 15.90
CA ILE A 9 -31.31 -67.76 15.73
C ILE A 9 -30.16 -66.76 15.54
N SER A 10 -29.90 -66.43 14.29
CA SER A 10 -28.93 -65.37 13.98
C SER A 10 -29.59 -64.03 14.20
N LEU A 11 -29.25 -63.42 15.30
CA LEU A 11 -29.59 -62.01 15.62
C LEU A 11 -28.67 -61.10 14.80
N ALA A 12 -29.15 -60.64 13.66
CA ALA A 12 -28.45 -59.65 12.87
C ALA A 12 -28.55 -58.27 13.57
N LEU A 13 -27.52 -57.95 14.37
CA LEU A 13 -27.39 -56.64 14.92
C LEU A 13 -26.78 -55.73 13.83
N ALA A 14 -27.62 -55.02 13.12
CA ALA A 14 -27.20 -53.99 12.19
C ALA A 14 -26.56 -52.83 12.97
N ALA A 15 -25.25 -52.85 13.09
CA ALA A 15 -24.50 -51.72 13.58
C ALA A 15 -24.53 -50.60 12.50
N LEU A 16 -25.42 -49.64 12.68
CA LEU A 16 -25.39 -48.37 11.99
C LEU A 16 -24.15 -47.61 12.43
N MET A 17 -23.01 -47.87 11.77
CA MET A 17 -21.85 -46.98 11.83
C MET A 17 -22.20 -45.69 11.11
N GLY A 18 -22.77 -44.75 11.83
CA GLY A 18 -22.85 -43.36 11.41
C GLY A 18 -21.44 -42.83 11.22
N CYS A 19 -21.02 -42.68 9.98
CA CYS A 19 -19.86 -41.87 9.64
C CYS A 19 -20.17 -40.42 10.03
N ALA A 20 -19.89 -40.08 11.30
CA ALA A 20 -19.74 -38.69 11.68
C ALA A 20 -18.47 -38.19 10.98
N SER A 21 -18.64 -37.64 9.77
CA SER A 21 -17.63 -36.85 9.14
C SER A 21 -17.36 -35.63 10.06
N HIS A 22 -16.37 -35.78 10.93
CA HIS A 22 -15.75 -34.64 11.58
C HIS A 22 -15.10 -33.80 10.48
N GLN A 23 -15.91 -32.94 9.88
CA GLN A 23 -15.33 -31.76 9.22
C GLN A 23 -14.62 -30.95 10.30
N ALA A 24 -13.35 -31.27 10.50
CA ALA A 24 -12.44 -30.36 11.14
C ALA A 24 -12.51 -29.05 10.32
N ARG A 25 -13.33 -28.10 10.80
CA ARG A 25 -13.20 -26.73 10.38
C ARG A 25 -11.75 -26.37 10.74
N LEU A 26 -10.91 -26.35 9.71
CA LEU A 26 -9.65 -25.64 9.76
C LEU A 26 -10.04 -24.16 9.94
N SER A 27 -10.31 -23.80 11.20
CA SER A 27 -10.31 -22.43 11.61
C SER A 27 -8.85 -21.97 11.48
N SER A 28 -8.52 -21.38 10.34
CA SER A 28 -7.29 -20.61 10.22
C SER A 28 -7.25 -19.69 11.44
N PRO A 29 -6.16 -19.69 12.20
CA PRO A 29 -6.08 -18.81 13.35
C PRO A 29 -6.30 -17.39 12.88
N PRO A 30 -7.19 -16.60 13.49
CA PRO A 30 -7.59 -15.29 13.03
C PRO A 30 -6.46 -14.25 13.02
N ASN A 31 -5.22 -14.61 13.39
CA ASN A 31 -4.13 -13.68 13.60
C ASN A 31 -2.76 -14.08 13.01
N ALA A 32 -2.69 -15.04 12.08
CA ALA A 32 -1.39 -15.42 11.52
C ALA A 32 -0.71 -14.31 10.69
N ARG A 33 -1.45 -13.28 10.25
CA ARG A 33 -0.89 -12.16 9.48
C ARG A 33 -0.31 -11.03 10.34
N CYS A 34 -0.68 -10.94 11.61
CA CYS A 34 -0.25 -9.83 12.48
C CYS A 34 0.97 -10.14 13.37
N GLN A 35 1.53 -11.34 13.31
CA GLN A 35 2.63 -11.73 14.23
C GLN A 35 3.99 -11.11 13.88
N HIS A 36 4.10 -10.39 12.75
CA HIS A 36 5.36 -9.77 12.29
C HIS A 36 5.20 -8.29 11.91
N CYS A 37 4.12 -7.63 12.32
CA CYS A 37 3.97 -6.20 12.09
C CYS A 37 5.03 -5.43 12.87
N ARG A 38 5.83 -4.63 12.18
CA ARG A 38 6.71 -3.66 12.83
C ARG A 38 5.84 -2.54 13.40
N PRO A 39 5.94 -2.23 14.68
CA PRO A 39 5.34 -1.02 15.21
C PRO A 39 5.92 0.20 14.48
N VAL A 40 5.08 1.05 13.95
CA VAL A 40 5.44 2.30 13.29
C VAL A 40 4.42 3.37 13.69
N SER A 41 4.88 4.59 13.91
CA SER A 41 4.03 5.73 14.24
C SER A 41 3.66 6.54 13.00
N GLU A 42 2.59 7.31 13.07
CA GLU A 42 2.23 8.28 12.04
C GLU A 42 3.37 9.28 11.79
N ALA A 43 4.09 9.69 12.84
CA ALA A 43 5.24 10.59 12.72
C ALA A 43 6.37 9.98 11.87
N GLU A 44 6.63 8.67 12.00
CA GLU A 44 7.62 7.98 11.16
C GLU A 44 7.16 7.93 9.69
N ILE A 45 5.88 7.67 9.42
CA ILE A 45 5.35 7.69 8.05
C ILE A 45 5.35 9.12 7.48
N ALA A 46 4.97 10.11 8.29
CA ALA A 46 5.02 11.52 7.88
C ALA A 46 6.43 11.97 7.47
N ALA A 47 7.46 11.52 8.18
CA ALA A 47 8.85 11.83 7.89
C ALA A 47 9.34 11.28 6.52
N LEU A 48 8.66 10.26 5.96
CA LEU A 48 8.98 9.75 4.63
C LEU A 48 8.71 10.80 3.53
N PHE A 49 7.65 11.60 3.70
CA PHE A 49 7.41 12.73 2.81
C PHE A 49 8.52 13.78 2.94
N ASP A 50 8.98 14.07 4.14
CA ASP A 50 10.06 15.06 4.37
C ASP A 50 11.36 14.57 3.71
N CYS A 51 11.68 13.27 3.78
CA CYS A 51 12.80 12.68 3.08
C CYS A 51 12.67 12.83 1.56
N TRP A 52 11.47 12.58 1.01
CA TRP A 52 11.19 12.76 -0.40
C TRP A 52 11.33 14.23 -0.83
N ASN A 53 10.78 15.16 -0.06
CA ASN A 53 10.87 16.59 -0.33
C ASN A 53 12.32 17.10 -0.24
N GLN A 54 13.11 16.59 0.70
CA GLN A 54 14.56 16.88 0.77
C GLN A 54 15.31 16.33 -0.44
N ALA A 55 14.95 15.14 -0.91
CA ALA A 55 15.54 14.57 -2.11
C ALA A 55 15.28 15.44 -3.36
N LEU A 56 14.08 16.05 -3.49
CA LEU A 56 13.79 17.00 -4.57
C LEU A 56 14.77 18.20 -4.54
N GLN A 57 15.09 18.71 -3.34
CA GLN A 57 15.94 19.89 -3.18
C GLN A 57 17.41 19.60 -3.51
N THR A 58 17.82 18.33 -3.61
CA THR A 58 19.18 17.99 -4.03
C THR A 58 19.44 18.23 -5.51
N GLY A 59 18.39 18.32 -6.34
CA GLY A 59 18.49 18.39 -7.80
C GLY A 59 18.97 17.10 -8.46
N ASP A 60 19.13 16.00 -7.71
CA ASP A 60 19.56 14.69 -8.26
C ASP A 60 18.34 13.78 -8.42
N PRO A 61 17.90 13.46 -9.67
CA PRO A 61 16.74 12.61 -9.92
C PRO A 61 16.92 11.19 -9.39
N ARG A 62 18.16 10.68 -9.30
CA ARG A 62 18.44 9.34 -8.76
C ARG A 62 18.16 9.26 -7.27
N LYS A 63 18.42 10.34 -6.52
CA LYS A 63 18.09 10.40 -5.09
C LYS A 63 16.59 10.35 -4.85
N VAL A 64 15.80 10.96 -5.72
CA VAL A 64 14.34 10.89 -5.62
C VAL A 64 13.86 9.50 -6.04
N SER A 65 14.34 8.98 -7.17
CA SER A 65 13.97 7.67 -7.69
C SER A 65 14.31 6.54 -6.73
N SER A 66 15.41 6.63 -5.96
CA SER A 66 15.81 5.62 -4.98
C SER A 66 14.86 5.44 -3.81
N LEU A 67 13.95 6.37 -3.58
CA LEU A 67 12.89 6.25 -2.55
C LEU A 67 11.70 5.41 -3.02
N TYR A 68 11.68 5.01 -4.30
CA TYR A 68 10.64 4.18 -4.88
C TYR A 68 11.08 2.73 -4.94
N ALA A 69 10.14 1.82 -4.67
CA ALA A 69 10.37 0.41 -4.89
C ALA A 69 10.57 0.11 -6.39
N GLU A 70 11.30 -0.95 -6.72
CA GLU A 70 11.51 -1.38 -8.11
C GLU A 70 10.18 -1.53 -8.86
N LYS A 71 9.22 -2.24 -8.24
CA LYS A 71 7.84 -2.35 -8.73
C LYS A 71 6.97 -1.29 -8.07
N SER A 72 6.96 -0.11 -8.65
CA SER A 72 6.19 1.02 -8.15
C SER A 72 5.65 1.87 -9.30
N ILE A 73 4.58 2.60 -9.03
CA ILE A 73 3.95 3.50 -10.00
C ILE A 73 4.03 4.95 -9.53
N LEU A 74 4.42 5.83 -10.45
CA LEU A 74 4.26 7.27 -10.31
C LEU A 74 3.25 7.76 -11.34
N LEU A 75 2.19 8.41 -10.88
CA LEU A 75 1.15 9.07 -11.66
C LEU A 75 1.30 10.60 -11.49
N PRO A 76 2.09 11.26 -12.34
CA PRO A 76 2.38 12.67 -12.18
C PRO A 76 1.23 13.56 -12.66
N THR A 77 1.08 14.74 -12.06
CA THR A 77 -0.03 15.68 -12.27
C THR A 77 -0.25 16.08 -13.73
N LEU A 78 0.82 16.36 -14.45
CA LEU A 78 0.76 16.93 -15.81
C LEU A 78 1.31 15.97 -16.87
N SER A 79 1.20 14.67 -16.65
CA SER A 79 1.63 13.67 -17.61
C SER A 79 0.57 12.58 -17.77
N ASN A 80 0.24 12.26 -19.00
CA ASN A 80 -0.66 11.15 -19.33
C ASN A 80 0.04 9.78 -19.26
N GLN A 81 1.35 9.77 -18.99
CA GLN A 81 2.14 8.55 -18.95
C GLN A 81 2.50 8.18 -17.52
N PRO A 82 2.07 7.02 -17.01
CA PRO A 82 2.58 6.46 -15.78
C PRO A 82 4.10 6.20 -15.89
N ARG A 83 4.82 6.34 -14.79
CA ARG A 83 6.25 6.00 -14.69
C ARG A 83 6.39 4.73 -13.86
N LEU A 84 6.77 3.63 -14.49
CA LEU A 84 6.79 2.30 -13.87
C LEU A 84 8.21 1.86 -13.49
N THR A 85 9.20 2.22 -14.29
CA THR A 85 10.60 1.85 -14.08
C THR A 85 11.37 2.96 -13.37
N SER A 86 12.53 2.63 -12.77
CA SER A 86 13.41 3.63 -12.18
C SER A 86 13.92 4.64 -13.23
N VAL A 87 14.23 4.16 -14.42
CA VAL A 87 14.69 5.01 -15.54
C VAL A 87 13.62 6.03 -15.94
N GLU A 88 12.37 5.61 -16.06
CA GLU A 88 11.26 6.53 -16.39
C GLU A 88 11.00 7.55 -15.28
N LYS A 89 11.19 7.15 -14.01
CA LYS A 89 11.08 8.07 -12.87
C LYS A 89 12.23 9.07 -12.85
N GLU A 90 13.46 8.61 -13.10
CA GLU A 90 14.63 9.49 -13.19
C GLU A 90 14.48 10.51 -14.31
N ASP A 91 14.02 10.08 -15.50
CA ASP A 91 13.73 10.97 -16.62
C ASP A 91 12.68 12.02 -16.23
N TYR A 92 11.57 11.60 -15.63
CA TYR A 92 10.54 12.52 -15.15
C TYR A 92 11.11 13.52 -14.13
N PHE A 93 11.84 13.04 -13.12
CA PHE A 93 12.41 13.92 -12.10
C PHE A 93 13.53 14.80 -12.63
N HIS A 94 14.28 14.36 -13.66
CA HIS A 94 15.26 15.22 -14.31
C HIS A 94 14.63 16.55 -14.78
N HIS A 95 13.51 16.48 -15.49
CA HIS A 95 12.79 17.68 -15.95
C HIS A 95 12.07 18.42 -14.82
N PHE A 96 11.48 17.68 -13.86
CA PHE A 96 10.75 18.28 -12.74
C PHE A 96 11.67 19.12 -11.84
N LEU A 97 12.87 18.63 -11.55
CA LEU A 97 13.84 19.26 -10.69
C LEU A 97 14.49 20.53 -11.27
N GLU A 98 14.43 20.70 -12.60
CA GLU A 98 14.88 21.95 -13.26
C GLU A 98 14.15 23.18 -12.74
N LYS A 99 12.93 23.03 -12.28
CA LYS A 99 12.10 24.11 -11.71
C LYS A 99 12.45 24.42 -10.24
N ARG A 100 13.31 23.62 -9.60
CA ARG A 100 13.69 23.72 -8.18
C ARG A 100 12.46 23.67 -7.27
N PRO A 101 11.72 22.54 -7.26
CA PRO A 101 10.50 22.39 -6.49
C PRO A 101 10.80 22.19 -5.00
N SER A 102 9.92 22.71 -4.15
CA SER A 102 9.77 22.33 -2.76
C SER A 102 8.29 22.21 -2.43
N ALA A 103 7.93 21.27 -1.59
CA ALA A 103 6.54 21.03 -1.22
C ALA A 103 6.31 21.26 0.27
N LYS A 104 5.11 21.70 0.60
CA LYS A 104 4.61 21.83 1.96
C LYS A 104 3.28 21.10 2.06
N ILE A 105 3.11 20.30 3.11
CA ILE A 105 1.82 19.66 3.42
C ILE A 105 0.88 20.70 4.02
N ASP A 106 -0.32 20.80 3.48
CA ASP A 106 -1.39 21.67 3.96
C ASP A 106 -2.46 20.88 4.71
N PHE A 107 -2.71 19.64 4.32
CA PHE A 107 -3.59 18.68 4.98
C PHE A 107 -3.05 17.26 4.78
N ARG A 108 -3.17 16.41 5.79
CA ARG A 108 -2.66 15.03 5.77
C ARG A 108 -3.59 14.10 6.53
N GLU A 109 -3.77 12.91 5.98
CA GLU A 109 -4.35 11.75 6.64
C GLU A 109 -3.43 10.55 6.40
N ILE A 110 -3.14 9.80 7.47
CA ILE A 110 -2.25 8.64 7.43
C ILE A 110 -3.00 7.40 7.92
N GLU A 111 -2.95 6.34 7.11
CA GLU A 111 -3.45 5.02 7.44
C GLU A 111 -2.28 4.03 7.52
N ILE A 112 -2.19 3.26 8.60
CA ILE A 112 -1.07 2.34 8.85
C ILE A 112 -1.60 0.91 8.91
N GLY A 113 -1.08 0.06 8.01
CA GLY A 113 -1.22 -1.39 8.04
C GLY A 113 0.02 -2.08 8.61
N CYS A 114 0.10 -3.40 8.46
CA CYS A 114 1.21 -4.19 9.00
C CYS A 114 2.55 -3.90 8.30
N ASP A 115 2.55 -3.87 6.98
CA ASP A 115 3.71 -3.67 6.12
C ASP A 115 3.46 -2.60 5.04
N MET A 116 2.35 -1.89 5.17
CA MET A 116 1.93 -0.83 4.26
C MET A 116 1.40 0.38 5.03
N ALA A 117 1.62 1.56 4.47
CA ALA A 117 1.02 2.79 4.95
C ALA A 117 0.58 3.66 3.77
N VAL A 118 -0.47 4.42 3.97
CA VAL A 118 -0.94 5.44 3.02
C VAL A 118 -0.84 6.80 3.70
N ASP A 119 -0.22 7.76 3.02
CA ASP A 119 -0.18 9.17 3.38
C ASP A 119 -0.83 9.95 2.24
N SER A 120 -1.95 10.58 2.49
CA SER A 120 -2.72 11.30 1.48
C SER A 120 -3.22 12.65 1.99
N GLY A 121 -3.41 13.58 1.06
CA GLY A 121 -3.87 14.90 1.46
C GLY A 121 -3.69 15.97 0.41
N LEU A 122 -3.44 17.18 0.92
CA LEU A 122 -3.23 18.37 0.14
C LEU A 122 -1.81 18.89 0.39
N TYR A 123 -1.19 19.39 -0.66
CA TYR A 123 0.13 20.01 -0.58
C TYR A 123 0.23 21.22 -1.51
N THR A 124 1.18 22.07 -1.23
CA THR A 124 1.51 23.22 -2.07
C THR A 124 2.96 23.14 -2.49
N PHE A 125 3.21 23.15 -3.79
CA PHE A 125 4.53 23.30 -4.37
C PHE A 125 4.90 24.76 -4.57
N THR A 126 6.15 25.10 -4.24
CA THR A 126 6.80 26.33 -4.66
C THR A 126 7.95 25.99 -5.60
N PHE A 127 7.97 26.60 -6.77
CA PHE A 127 9.00 26.42 -7.79
C PHE A 127 9.97 27.61 -7.76
N ALA A 128 11.13 27.45 -7.11
CA ALA A 128 12.06 28.55 -6.86
C ALA A 128 12.62 29.19 -8.16
N LYS A 129 12.64 28.45 -9.28
CA LYS A 129 13.13 28.98 -10.57
C LYS A 129 12.14 29.95 -11.23
N THR A 130 10.84 29.75 -11.03
CA THR A 130 9.77 30.52 -11.69
C THR A 130 8.98 31.40 -10.73
N GLY A 131 9.05 31.14 -9.42
CA GLY A 131 8.19 31.74 -8.41
C GLY A 131 6.77 31.21 -8.41
N GLU A 132 6.45 30.20 -9.25
CA GLU A 132 5.14 29.62 -9.35
C GLU A 132 4.78 28.86 -8.07
N VAL A 133 3.51 28.97 -7.63
CA VAL A 133 2.96 28.25 -6.47
C VAL A 133 1.73 27.47 -6.95
N ILE A 134 1.76 26.15 -6.76
CA ILE A 134 0.71 25.25 -7.22
C ILE A 134 0.24 24.36 -6.08
N SER A 135 -1.05 24.37 -5.80
CA SER A 135 -1.67 23.45 -4.84
C SER A 135 -2.24 22.21 -5.54
N GLY A 136 -2.13 21.08 -4.89
CA GLY A 136 -2.54 19.80 -5.42
C GLY A 136 -3.00 18.82 -4.35
N ARG A 137 -3.45 17.67 -4.82
CA ARG A 137 -3.73 16.49 -4.02
C ARG A 137 -2.59 15.50 -4.19
N TYR A 138 -2.33 14.74 -3.16
CA TYR A 138 -1.35 13.66 -3.23
C TYR A 138 -1.86 12.40 -2.54
N SER A 139 -1.29 11.28 -2.93
CA SER A 139 -1.37 10.02 -2.22
C SER A 139 -0.06 9.27 -2.42
N PHE A 140 0.64 9.01 -1.32
CA PHE A 140 1.76 8.08 -1.26
C PHE A 140 1.28 6.79 -0.62
N THR A 141 1.59 5.66 -1.24
CA THR A 141 1.50 4.36 -0.59
C THR A 141 2.91 3.84 -0.40
N TYR A 142 3.26 3.57 0.84
CA TYR A 142 4.54 3.01 1.24
C TYR A 142 4.40 1.52 1.55
N ARG A 143 5.47 0.78 1.34
CA ARG A 143 5.60 -0.61 1.77
C ARG A 143 6.94 -0.83 2.45
N TRP A 144 6.90 -1.56 3.57
CA TRP A 144 8.09 -2.04 4.27
C TRP A 144 8.68 -3.22 3.51
N ASP A 145 9.96 -3.16 3.12
CA ASP A 145 10.64 -4.22 2.37
C ASP A 145 11.41 -5.21 3.27
N GLY A 146 11.37 -5.01 4.58
CA GLY A 146 12.14 -5.73 5.59
C GLY A 146 13.27 -4.89 6.21
N SER A 147 13.67 -3.79 5.55
CA SER A 147 14.74 -2.90 5.99
C SER A 147 14.35 -1.42 5.99
N GLN A 148 13.50 -1.00 5.07
CA GLN A 148 13.09 0.39 4.88
C GLN A 148 11.69 0.51 4.29
N TRP A 149 11.07 1.67 4.44
CA TRP A 149 9.85 2.03 3.75
C TRP A 149 10.17 2.58 2.36
N LEU A 150 9.54 2.01 1.33
CA LEU A 150 9.66 2.45 -0.05
C LEU A 150 8.30 2.82 -0.63
N ILE A 151 8.28 3.83 -1.49
CA ILE A 151 7.08 4.25 -2.22
C ILE A 151 6.73 3.17 -3.26
N ILE A 152 5.53 2.60 -3.18
CA ILE A 152 5.00 1.65 -4.18
C ILE A 152 3.97 2.30 -5.10
N SER A 153 3.33 3.39 -4.63
CA SER A 153 2.43 4.19 -5.45
C SER A 153 2.52 5.65 -5.04
N HIS A 154 2.63 6.52 -6.02
CA HIS A 154 2.56 7.97 -5.83
C HIS A 154 1.64 8.56 -6.90
N HIS A 155 0.55 9.15 -6.48
CA HIS A 155 -0.36 9.91 -7.32
C HIS A 155 -0.36 11.38 -6.91
N SER A 156 -0.33 12.25 -7.91
CA SER A 156 -0.46 13.69 -7.76
C SER A 156 -1.46 14.24 -8.76
N SER A 157 -2.30 15.18 -8.34
CA SER A 157 -3.24 15.89 -9.20
C SER A 157 -3.41 17.34 -8.76
N LEU A 158 -3.73 18.22 -9.69
CA LEU A 158 -4.09 19.60 -9.36
C LEU A 158 -5.37 19.64 -8.53
N LEU A 159 -5.50 20.65 -7.67
CA LEU A 159 -6.81 20.99 -7.14
C LEU A 159 -7.69 21.49 -8.28
N PRO A 160 -9.01 21.17 -8.28
CA PRO A 160 -9.93 21.78 -9.22
C PRO A 160 -9.90 23.30 -9.01
N GLU A 161 -10.08 24.03 -10.10
CA GLU A 161 -10.26 25.47 -10.02
C GLU A 161 -11.39 25.76 -9.03
N LYS A 162 -11.24 26.84 -8.23
CA LYS A 162 -12.36 27.31 -7.39
C LYS A 162 -13.49 27.65 -8.35
N ASN A 163 -14.53 26.82 -8.38
CA ASN A 163 -15.77 27.23 -8.99
C ASN A 163 -16.13 28.56 -8.32
N ASN A 164 -16.27 29.62 -9.11
CA ASN A 164 -16.87 30.85 -8.64
C ASN A 164 -18.31 30.52 -8.28
N GLU A 165 -18.53 30.02 -7.05
CA GLU A 165 -19.85 29.94 -6.43
C GLU A 165 -20.31 31.36 -6.09
N ASN A 166 -20.54 32.15 -7.14
CA ASN A 166 -21.30 33.39 -7.13
C ASN A 166 -22.10 33.43 -8.44
N ARG A 167 -23.17 32.63 -8.43
CA ARG A 167 -24.35 32.90 -9.28
C ARG A 167 -25.60 32.57 -8.50
#